data_924424c813e2293cf600c661378f52dd
#
_entry.id   924424c813e2293cf600c661378f52dd
#
_cell.length_a   1.000
_cell.length_b   1.000
_cell.length_c   1.000
_cell.angle_alpha   90.00
_cell.angle_beta   90.00
_cell.angle_gamma   90.00
#
_symmetry.space_group_name_H-M   'P 1'
#
loop_
_entity.id
_entity.type
_entity.pdbx_description
1 polymer ?
#
loop_
_entity_poly.entity_id
_entity_poly.type
_entity_poly.pdbx_seq_one_letter_code
_entity_poly.pdbx_strand_id
1 'polypeptide(L)'
;MRMSGSPRNRFERRRSETRQSLVRAARAILAESGDTGTSVRTIAERADVGVGSFYNHFTCKPDLFDAAVTDALEEYSRAVDERLCGLDDPAERLAGGVRFSARLAGAHPEIMRILRHSGLGRIYASHGLASGARRDVQQGITSGRFTAADPVVALVALNGSLLALLELWFTRPEVDSGQASDSIAEMLLCTLGLTVDEARGIARRPLPGTARERLPFHAASHADEQHGGFGKFPDHRE
;
A
#
# COMPACT_ATOMS: atom_id res chain seq x y z
N MET A 1 40.25 3.90 17.18
CA MET A 1 39.70 2.74 17.90
C MET A 1 38.68 2.07 16.95
N ARG A 2 39.11 1.02 16.22
CA ARG A 2 38.23 0.32 15.25
C ARG A 2 37.44 -0.71 16.03
N MET A 3 36.12 -0.48 16.16
CA MET A 3 35.21 -1.48 16.73
C MET A 3 35.05 -2.64 15.71
N SER A 4 35.75 -3.73 16.01
CA SER A 4 35.66 -4.99 15.26
C SER A 4 34.32 -5.64 15.54
N GLY A 5 33.38 -5.55 14.60
CA GLY A 5 32.07 -6.21 14.71
C GLY A 5 32.24 -7.73 14.82
N SER A 6 31.62 -8.34 15.82
CA SER A 6 31.63 -9.78 16.08
C SER A 6 31.25 -10.58 14.82
N PRO A 7 31.88 -11.76 14.56
CA PRO A 7 31.55 -12.64 13.43
C PRO A 7 30.04 -12.99 13.35
N ARG A 8 29.38 -13.13 14.49
CA ARG A 8 27.91 -13.35 14.62
C ARG A 8 27.09 -12.25 13.96
N ASN A 9 27.49 -10.99 14.16
CA ASN A 9 26.81 -9.81 13.60
C ASN A 9 26.95 -9.75 12.06
N ARG A 10 28.08 -10.21 11.50
CA ARG A 10 28.31 -10.25 10.05
C ARG A 10 27.48 -11.32 9.35
N PHE A 11 27.32 -12.48 9.97
CA PHE A 11 26.49 -13.58 9.43
C PHE A 11 25.00 -13.19 9.44
N GLU A 12 24.53 -12.66 10.56
CA GLU A 12 23.14 -12.19 10.71
C GLU A 12 22.82 -11.06 9.72
N ARG A 13 23.74 -10.14 9.51
CA ARG A 13 23.58 -9.07 8.52
C ARG A 13 23.47 -9.61 7.10
N ARG A 14 24.37 -10.50 6.68
CA ARG A 14 24.30 -11.14 5.35
C ARG A 14 23.00 -11.93 5.16
N ARG A 15 22.56 -12.63 6.20
CA ARG A 15 21.30 -13.36 6.18
C ARG A 15 20.11 -12.39 5.97
N SER A 16 20.08 -11.28 6.68
CA SER A 16 19.06 -10.24 6.52
C SER A 16 19.11 -9.62 5.11
N GLU A 17 20.29 -9.29 4.60
CA GLU A 17 20.50 -8.74 3.27
C GLU A 17 19.96 -9.68 2.17
N THR A 18 20.27 -10.98 2.25
CA THR A 18 19.76 -12.01 1.31
C THR A 18 18.23 -12.10 1.35
N ARG A 19 17.65 -12.14 2.56
CA ARG A 19 16.18 -12.15 2.71
C ARG A 19 15.54 -10.93 2.08
N GLN A 20 16.09 -9.74 2.31
CA GLN A 20 15.60 -8.50 1.72
C GLN A 20 15.73 -8.49 0.20
N SER A 21 16.82 -9.04 -0.37
CA SER A 21 16.97 -9.15 -1.83
C SER A 21 15.90 -10.04 -2.45
N LEU A 22 15.56 -11.17 -1.82
CA LEU A 22 14.45 -12.04 -2.24
C LEU A 22 13.10 -11.32 -2.16
N VAL A 23 12.83 -10.60 -1.07
CA VAL A 23 11.58 -9.82 -0.91
C VAL A 23 11.49 -8.72 -1.98
N ARG A 24 12.57 -7.98 -2.26
CA ARG A 24 12.60 -6.97 -3.32
C ARG A 24 12.32 -7.58 -4.71
N ALA A 25 12.93 -8.73 -5.02
CA ALA A 25 12.68 -9.43 -6.28
C ALA A 25 11.20 -9.84 -6.42
N ALA A 26 10.60 -10.37 -5.35
CA ALA A 26 9.19 -10.73 -5.33
C ALA A 26 8.27 -9.51 -5.45
N ARG A 27 8.59 -8.39 -4.79
CA ARG A 27 7.86 -7.12 -4.94
C ARG A 27 7.88 -6.63 -6.41
N ALA A 28 9.05 -6.69 -7.06
CA ALA A 28 9.18 -6.29 -8.45
C ALA A 28 8.32 -7.17 -9.37
N ILE A 29 8.30 -8.49 -9.16
CA ILE A 29 7.47 -9.43 -9.92
C ILE A 29 5.98 -9.11 -9.72
N LEU A 30 5.54 -8.89 -8.47
CA LEU A 30 4.16 -8.53 -8.18
C LEU A 30 3.76 -7.20 -8.82
N ALA A 31 4.65 -6.20 -8.80
CA ALA A 31 4.39 -4.90 -9.39
C ALA A 31 4.32 -4.94 -10.92
N GLU A 32 5.11 -5.79 -11.57
CA GLU A 32 5.16 -5.91 -13.03
C GLU A 32 3.99 -6.71 -13.59
N SER A 33 3.70 -7.86 -13.04
CA SER A 33 2.75 -8.83 -13.61
C SER A 33 1.69 -9.36 -12.64
N GLY A 34 1.89 -9.21 -11.34
CA GLY A 34 1.07 -9.90 -10.33
C GLY A 34 1.27 -11.41 -10.31
N ASP A 35 2.25 -11.95 -11.06
CA ASP A 35 2.43 -13.39 -11.24
C ASP A 35 3.12 -14.05 -10.04
N THR A 36 2.35 -14.76 -9.23
CA THR A 36 2.85 -15.60 -8.15
C THR A 36 3.29 -17.00 -8.61
N GLY A 37 3.09 -17.33 -9.90
CA GLY A 37 3.49 -18.59 -10.52
C GLY A 37 4.99 -18.65 -10.87
N THR A 38 5.67 -17.53 -10.95
CA THR A 38 7.11 -17.41 -11.26
C THR A 38 7.96 -18.43 -10.50
N SER A 39 8.94 -19.05 -11.19
CA SER A 39 9.77 -20.11 -10.62
C SER A 39 10.71 -19.61 -9.53
N VAL A 40 11.05 -20.46 -8.53
CA VAL A 40 12.05 -20.14 -7.51
C VAL A 40 13.40 -19.78 -8.14
N ARG A 41 13.74 -20.42 -9.26
CA ARG A 41 14.99 -20.13 -10.00
C ARG A 41 14.98 -18.70 -10.53
N THR A 42 13.92 -18.29 -11.20
CA THR A 42 13.78 -16.92 -11.73
C THR A 42 13.81 -15.88 -10.61
N ILE A 43 13.15 -16.17 -9.48
CA ILE A 43 13.17 -15.29 -8.31
C ILE A 43 14.60 -15.14 -7.75
N ALA A 44 15.33 -16.25 -7.60
CA ALA A 44 16.68 -16.27 -7.08
C ALA A 44 17.67 -15.53 -8.02
N GLU A 45 17.56 -15.77 -9.33
CA GLU A 45 18.34 -15.05 -10.35
C GLU A 45 18.08 -13.54 -10.28
N ARG A 46 16.82 -13.13 -10.14
CA ARG A 46 16.45 -11.71 -10.03
C ARG A 46 16.92 -11.07 -8.71
N ALA A 47 17.01 -11.85 -7.65
CA ALA A 47 17.53 -11.42 -6.36
C ALA A 47 19.06 -11.43 -6.26
N ASP A 48 19.75 -11.90 -7.31
CA ASP A 48 21.20 -12.14 -7.36
C ASP A 48 21.68 -13.06 -6.21
N VAL A 49 20.95 -14.16 -6.01
CA VAL A 49 21.28 -15.16 -4.99
C VAL A 49 21.19 -16.58 -5.56
N GLY A 50 21.91 -17.53 -4.95
CA GLY A 50 21.77 -18.94 -5.30
C GLY A 50 20.39 -19.50 -4.93
N VAL A 51 19.86 -20.43 -5.73
CA VAL A 51 18.56 -21.11 -5.48
C VAL A 51 18.50 -21.72 -4.07
N GLY A 52 19.59 -22.30 -3.57
CA GLY A 52 19.68 -22.82 -2.19
C GLY A 52 19.45 -21.77 -1.12
N SER A 53 19.80 -20.50 -1.40
CA SER A 53 19.58 -19.38 -0.46
C SER A 53 18.07 -19.09 -0.26
N PHE A 54 17.24 -19.33 -1.27
CA PHE A 54 15.78 -19.20 -1.13
C PHE A 54 15.26 -20.07 0.02
N TYR A 55 15.59 -21.36 0.01
CA TYR A 55 15.11 -22.32 1.00
C TYR A 55 15.69 -22.13 2.41
N ASN A 56 16.75 -21.32 2.55
CA ASN A 56 17.26 -20.91 3.86
C ASN A 56 16.39 -19.81 4.52
N HIS A 57 15.50 -19.16 3.75
CA HIS A 57 14.71 -18.03 4.21
C HIS A 57 13.19 -18.23 4.09
N PHE A 58 12.73 -19.01 3.13
CA PHE A 58 11.32 -19.23 2.84
C PHE A 58 11.05 -20.71 2.58
N THR A 59 9.99 -21.22 3.19
CA THR A 59 9.61 -22.63 3.04
C THR A 59 9.03 -22.90 1.65
N CYS A 60 8.30 -21.92 1.10
CA CYS A 60 7.65 -22.02 -0.19
C CYS A 60 7.51 -20.64 -0.85
N LYS A 61 7.09 -20.60 -2.12
CA LYS A 61 6.85 -19.35 -2.86
C LYS A 61 5.77 -18.48 -2.22
N PRO A 62 4.62 -19.02 -1.78
CA PRO A 62 3.62 -18.23 -1.09
C PRO A 62 4.17 -17.45 0.10
N ASP A 63 5.03 -18.05 0.94
CA ASP A 63 5.63 -17.36 2.10
C ASP A 63 6.45 -16.14 1.67
N LEU A 64 7.19 -16.24 0.56
CA LEU A 64 7.95 -15.12 0.02
C LEU A 64 7.03 -14.01 -0.50
N PHE A 65 6.01 -14.37 -1.30
CA PHE A 65 5.08 -13.38 -1.85
C PHE A 65 4.25 -12.73 -0.74
N ASP A 66 3.92 -13.48 0.31
CA ASP A 66 3.28 -12.96 1.51
C ASP A 66 4.16 -11.94 2.23
N ALA A 67 5.44 -12.23 2.37
CA ALA A 67 6.41 -11.30 2.94
C ALA A 67 6.58 -10.05 2.06
N ALA A 68 6.57 -10.20 0.73
CA ALA A 68 6.68 -9.09 -0.21
C ALA A 68 5.48 -8.13 -0.15
N VAL A 69 4.26 -8.68 -0.06
CA VAL A 69 3.05 -7.88 0.13
C VAL A 69 3.05 -7.18 1.49
N THR A 70 3.44 -7.90 2.56
CA THR A 70 3.52 -7.32 3.91
C THR A 70 4.49 -6.14 3.95
N ASP A 71 5.68 -6.30 3.36
CA ASP A 71 6.70 -5.26 3.27
C ASP A 71 6.19 -4.01 2.52
N ALA A 72 5.46 -4.19 1.40
CA ALA A 72 4.85 -3.10 0.67
C ALA A 72 3.73 -2.40 1.47
N LEU A 73 2.92 -3.16 2.20
CA LEU A 73 1.87 -2.62 3.06
C LEU A 73 2.44 -1.83 4.25
N GLU A 74 3.52 -2.31 4.85
CA GLU A 74 4.21 -1.61 5.94
C GLU A 74 4.83 -0.30 5.45
N GLU A 75 5.45 -0.30 4.27
CA GLU A 75 6.00 0.89 3.64
C GLU A 75 4.90 1.91 3.35
N TYR A 76 3.78 1.48 2.77
CA TYR A 76 2.61 2.32 2.53
C TYR A 76 2.06 2.91 3.83
N SER A 77 1.83 2.07 4.85
CA SER A 77 1.28 2.51 6.14
C SER A 77 2.17 3.54 6.82
N ARG A 78 3.49 3.33 6.77
CA ARG A 78 4.47 4.28 7.31
C ARG A 78 4.38 5.62 6.57
N ALA A 79 4.33 5.61 5.24
CA ALA A 79 4.21 6.82 4.44
C ALA A 79 2.93 7.62 4.74
N VAL A 80 1.81 6.92 4.94
CA VAL A 80 0.54 7.55 5.35
C VAL A 80 0.66 8.13 6.76
N ASP A 81 1.17 7.35 7.73
CA ASP A 81 1.31 7.81 9.12
C ASP A 81 2.24 9.02 9.24
N GLU A 82 3.35 9.06 8.51
CA GLU A 82 4.28 10.19 8.46
C GLU A 82 3.59 11.46 7.91
N ARG A 83 2.75 11.31 6.89
CA ARG A 83 2.00 12.44 6.30
C ARG A 83 0.89 12.96 7.20
N LEU A 84 0.26 12.09 7.95
CA LEU A 84 -0.81 12.44 8.87
C LEU A 84 -0.29 12.79 10.27
N CYS A 85 1.03 12.81 10.45
CA CYS A 85 1.65 13.24 11.69
C CYS A 85 1.24 14.67 12.02
N GLY A 86 0.78 14.89 13.26
CA GLY A 86 0.29 16.20 13.73
C GLY A 86 -1.20 16.45 13.50
N LEU A 87 -1.94 15.50 12.88
CA LEU A 87 -3.40 15.52 12.91
C LEU A 87 -3.91 14.73 14.12
N ASP A 88 -4.65 15.39 15.00
CA ASP A 88 -5.19 14.78 16.21
C ASP A 88 -6.63 14.28 16.02
N ASP A 89 -7.42 14.92 15.13
CA ASP A 89 -8.80 14.52 14.85
C ASP A 89 -8.83 13.23 14.02
N PRO A 90 -9.43 12.13 14.52
CA PRO A 90 -9.60 10.88 13.78
C PRO A 90 -10.30 11.06 12.43
N ALA A 91 -11.22 12.02 12.30
CA ALA A 91 -11.93 12.31 11.07
C ALA A 91 -10.99 12.93 10.00
N GLU A 92 -10.11 13.85 10.41
CA GLU A 92 -9.10 14.42 9.53
C GLU A 92 -8.08 13.36 9.09
N ARG A 93 -7.66 12.49 10.01
CA ARG A 93 -6.72 11.39 9.71
C ARG A 93 -7.31 10.40 8.71
N LEU A 94 -8.56 9.96 8.88
CA LEU A 94 -9.22 9.05 7.95
C LEU A 94 -9.40 9.68 6.56
N ALA A 95 -9.92 10.90 6.50
CA ALA A 95 -10.07 11.63 5.23
C ALA A 95 -8.70 11.84 4.57
N GLY A 96 -7.69 12.25 5.34
CA GLY A 96 -6.33 12.43 4.87
C GLY A 96 -5.74 11.16 4.30
N GLY A 97 -5.93 10.00 4.96
CA GLY A 97 -5.45 8.70 4.51
C GLY A 97 -6.04 8.30 3.16
N VAL A 98 -7.36 8.41 2.97
CA VAL A 98 -8.04 8.13 1.70
C VAL A 98 -7.51 9.04 0.57
N ARG A 99 -7.45 10.33 0.84
CA ARG A 99 -7.03 11.35 -0.13
C ARG A 99 -5.54 11.25 -0.48
N PHE A 100 -4.71 10.89 0.49
CA PHE A 100 -3.28 10.68 0.27
C PHE A 100 -3.04 9.42 -0.57
N SER A 101 -3.79 8.34 -0.35
CA SER A 101 -3.68 7.10 -1.13
C SER A 101 -3.88 7.31 -2.62
N ALA A 102 -4.85 8.16 -3.01
CA ALA A 102 -5.07 8.50 -4.41
C ALA A 102 -3.89 9.25 -5.04
N ARG A 103 -3.25 10.12 -4.25
CA ARG A 103 -2.08 10.87 -4.71
C ARG A 103 -0.82 10.02 -4.74
N LEU A 104 -0.70 9.07 -3.82
CA LEU A 104 0.38 8.10 -3.78
C LEU A 104 0.36 7.18 -5.01
N ALA A 105 -0.82 6.87 -5.53
CA ALA A 105 -0.98 6.06 -6.74
C ALA A 105 -0.22 6.63 -7.95
N GLY A 106 -0.23 7.95 -8.12
CA GLY A 106 0.52 8.62 -9.17
C GLY A 106 2.03 8.69 -8.93
N ALA A 107 2.45 8.74 -7.66
CA ALA A 107 3.87 8.85 -7.29
C ALA A 107 4.57 7.48 -7.19
N HIS A 108 3.85 6.44 -6.78
CA HIS A 108 4.37 5.10 -6.49
C HIS A 108 3.44 4.01 -7.04
N PRO A 109 3.30 3.92 -8.38
CA PRO A 109 2.38 2.98 -9.03
C PRO A 109 2.72 1.51 -8.73
N GLU A 110 3.99 1.19 -8.43
CA GLU A 110 4.43 -0.16 -8.07
C GLU A 110 3.78 -0.65 -6.77
N ILE A 111 3.75 0.17 -5.72
CA ILE A 111 3.08 -0.18 -4.46
C ILE A 111 1.59 -0.39 -4.69
N MET A 112 0.96 0.50 -5.45
CA MET A 112 -0.45 0.43 -5.76
C MET A 112 -0.82 -0.84 -6.57
N ARG A 113 0.06 -1.27 -7.51
CA ARG A 113 -0.12 -2.54 -8.23
C ARG A 113 -0.04 -3.75 -7.29
N ILE A 114 0.92 -3.76 -6.36
CA ILE A 114 1.02 -4.81 -5.34
C ILE A 114 -0.24 -4.85 -4.48
N LEU A 115 -0.75 -3.70 -4.03
CA LEU A 115 -1.98 -3.59 -3.26
C LEU A 115 -3.19 -4.12 -4.02
N ARG A 116 -3.32 -3.74 -5.30
CA ARG A 116 -4.38 -4.23 -6.18
C ARG A 116 -4.34 -5.76 -6.32
N HIS A 117 -3.17 -6.36 -6.51
CA HIS A 117 -3.01 -7.81 -6.66
C HIS A 117 -3.13 -8.58 -5.34
N SER A 118 -2.95 -7.93 -4.20
CA SER A 118 -3.02 -8.61 -2.90
C SER A 118 -4.43 -9.04 -2.47
N GLY A 119 -5.45 -8.44 -3.08
CA GLY A 119 -6.85 -8.80 -2.84
C GLY A 119 -7.41 -8.39 -1.46
N LEU A 120 -8.74 -8.56 -1.30
CA LEU A 120 -9.47 -8.16 -0.10
C LEU A 120 -9.03 -8.89 1.18
N GLY A 121 -8.65 -10.18 1.07
CA GLY A 121 -8.32 -11.00 2.23
C GLY A 121 -7.15 -10.48 3.08
N ARG A 122 -6.21 -9.75 2.46
CA ARG A 122 -5.04 -9.20 3.16
C ARG A 122 -5.30 -7.85 3.80
N ILE A 123 -6.33 -7.15 3.38
CA ILE A 123 -6.73 -5.86 3.96
C ILE A 123 -7.14 -6.02 5.41
N TYR A 124 -7.70 -7.18 5.75
CA TYR A 124 -8.15 -7.49 7.11
C TYR A 124 -7.06 -8.12 7.99
N ALA A 125 -5.89 -8.43 7.43
CA ALA A 125 -4.77 -8.92 8.22
C ALA A 125 -4.32 -7.85 9.23
N SER A 126 -3.91 -8.29 10.42
CA SER A 126 -3.53 -7.42 11.54
C SER A 126 -2.39 -6.42 11.23
N HIS A 127 -1.63 -6.68 10.18
CA HIS A 127 -0.48 -5.88 9.70
C HIS A 127 -0.73 -5.26 8.31
N GLY A 128 -2.02 -5.09 7.91
CA GLY A 128 -2.38 -4.61 6.58
C GLY A 128 -2.61 -3.09 6.51
N LEU A 129 -3.09 -2.66 5.33
CA LEU A 129 -3.50 -1.27 5.00
C LEU A 129 -4.36 -0.61 6.09
N ALA A 130 -5.05 -1.41 6.88
CA ALA A 130 -6.04 -0.98 7.85
C ALA A 130 -5.48 -0.69 9.25
N SER A 131 -4.18 -0.87 9.52
CA SER A 131 -3.67 -0.74 10.90
C SER A 131 -3.84 0.69 11.45
N GLY A 132 -3.45 1.71 10.69
CA GLY A 132 -3.68 3.12 11.02
C GLY A 132 -5.17 3.46 11.05
N ALA A 133 -5.89 3.11 10.00
CA ALA A 133 -7.32 3.35 9.88
C ALA A 133 -8.13 2.67 11.00
N ARG A 134 -7.75 1.45 11.40
CA ARG A 134 -8.38 0.76 12.54
C ARG A 134 -8.22 1.54 13.84
N ARG A 135 -7.01 2.03 14.12
CA ARG A 135 -6.71 2.86 15.28
C ARG A 135 -7.56 4.13 15.26
N ASP A 136 -7.61 4.81 14.10
CA ASP A 136 -8.33 6.08 13.98
C ASP A 136 -9.87 5.87 14.10
N VAL A 137 -10.42 4.81 13.50
CA VAL A 137 -11.84 4.42 13.69
C VAL A 137 -12.14 4.11 15.16
N GLN A 138 -11.31 3.29 15.80
CA GLN A 138 -11.50 2.93 17.20
C GLN A 138 -11.41 4.16 18.12
N GLN A 139 -10.43 5.04 17.87
CA GLN A 139 -10.27 6.29 18.62
C GLN A 139 -11.49 7.20 18.42
N GLY A 140 -11.97 7.34 17.17
CA GLY A 140 -13.13 8.17 16.87
C GLY A 140 -14.41 7.68 17.55
N ILE A 141 -14.64 6.37 17.58
CA ILE A 141 -15.79 5.79 18.30
C ILE A 141 -15.64 5.99 19.81
N THR A 142 -14.47 5.69 20.38
CA THR A 142 -14.23 5.80 21.81
C THR A 142 -14.34 7.24 22.32
N SER A 143 -13.92 8.22 21.54
CA SER A 143 -14.03 9.64 21.86
C SER A 143 -15.42 10.24 21.60
N GLY A 144 -16.35 9.48 21.01
CA GLY A 144 -17.65 9.99 20.57
C GLY A 144 -17.58 10.87 19.31
N ARG A 145 -16.44 10.92 18.64
CA ARG A 145 -16.24 11.65 17.38
C ARG A 145 -17.01 11.00 16.22
N PHE A 146 -17.14 9.67 16.26
CA PHE A 146 -17.91 8.86 15.33
C PHE A 146 -19.08 8.21 16.06
N THR A 147 -20.24 8.20 15.41
CA THR A 147 -21.46 7.55 15.90
C THR A 147 -21.69 6.20 15.23
N ALA A 148 -20.77 5.74 14.37
CA ALA A 148 -20.82 4.42 13.75
C ALA A 148 -20.89 3.32 14.82
N ALA A 149 -21.87 2.42 14.68
CA ALA A 149 -22.15 1.40 15.68
C ALA A 149 -21.13 0.25 15.67
N ASP A 150 -20.52 -0.04 14.51
CA ASP A 150 -19.65 -1.21 14.32
C ASP A 150 -18.33 -0.81 13.62
N PRO A 151 -17.20 -0.89 14.35
CA PRO A 151 -15.88 -0.59 13.78
C PRO A 151 -15.51 -1.49 12.59
N VAL A 152 -15.98 -2.74 12.58
CA VAL A 152 -15.69 -3.70 11.50
C VAL A 152 -16.38 -3.24 10.22
N VAL A 153 -17.66 -2.85 10.30
CA VAL A 153 -18.42 -2.35 9.15
C VAL A 153 -17.79 -1.06 8.61
N ALA A 154 -17.39 -0.15 9.49
CA ALA A 154 -16.68 1.06 9.11
C ALA A 154 -15.39 0.77 8.33
N LEU A 155 -14.59 -0.20 8.79
CA LEU A 155 -13.37 -0.63 8.12
C LEU A 155 -13.64 -1.34 6.79
N VAL A 156 -14.72 -2.12 6.69
CA VAL A 156 -15.15 -2.73 5.42
C VAL A 156 -15.45 -1.64 4.39
N ALA A 157 -16.25 -0.64 4.76
CA ALA A 157 -16.60 0.47 3.87
C ALA A 157 -15.35 1.26 3.45
N LEU A 158 -14.48 1.60 4.39
CA LEU A 158 -13.24 2.34 4.14
C LEU A 158 -12.31 1.57 3.19
N ASN A 159 -12.00 0.31 3.50
CA ASN A 159 -11.06 -0.48 2.71
C ASN A 159 -11.64 -0.87 1.35
N GLY A 160 -12.94 -1.16 1.27
CA GLY A 160 -13.63 -1.43 0.01
C GLY A 160 -13.60 -0.21 -0.91
N SER A 161 -13.87 0.98 -0.37
CA SER A 161 -13.81 2.23 -1.13
C SER A 161 -12.39 2.54 -1.61
N LEU A 162 -11.38 2.29 -0.78
CA LEU A 162 -9.98 2.51 -1.16
C LEU A 162 -9.54 1.58 -2.29
N LEU A 163 -9.91 0.29 -2.24
CA LEU A 163 -9.63 -0.65 -3.33
C LEU A 163 -10.36 -0.28 -4.61
N ALA A 164 -11.64 0.11 -4.51
CA ALA A 164 -12.40 0.57 -5.67
C ALA A 164 -11.78 1.83 -6.28
N LEU A 165 -11.28 2.74 -5.46
CA LEU A 165 -10.55 3.93 -5.91
C LEU A 165 -9.24 3.58 -6.62
N LEU A 166 -8.49 2.60 -6.10
CA LEU A 166 -7.28 2.11 -6.76
C LEU A 166 -7.61 1.46 -8.11
N GLU A 167 -8.66 0.63 -8.19
CA GLU A 167 -9.09 0.02 -9.44
C GLU A 167 -9.54 1.09 -10.46
N LEU A 168 -10.28 2.09 -10.00
CA LEU A 168 -10.70 3.22 -10.83
C LEU A 168 -9.49 3.95 -11.43
N TRP A 169 -8.48 4.20 -10.62
CA TRP A 169 -7.25 4.87 -11.06
C TRP A 169 -6.52 4.11 -12.19
N PHE A 170 -6.49 2.76 -12.12
CA PHE A 170 -5.83 1.93 -13.14
C PHE A 170 -6.69 1.75 -14.41
N THR A 171 -8.02 1.76 -14.30
CA THR A 171 -8.94 1.42 -15.40
C THR A 171 -9.56 2.64 -16.07
N ARG A 172 -9.57 3.78 -15.40
CA ARG A 172 -10.23 5.02 -15.84
C ARG A 172 -9.30 6.23 -15.62
N PRO A 173 -8.18 6.34 -16.37
CA PRO A 173 -7.20 7.41 -16.19
C PRO A 173 -7.76 8.82 -16.49
N GLU A 174 -8.91 8.91 -17.18
CA GLU A 174 -9.64 10.16 -17.42
C GLU A 174 -10.36 10.72 -16.18
N VAL A 175 -10.57 9.89 -15.14
CA VAL A 175 -11.21 10.33 -13.90
C VAL A 175 -10.17 11.03 -13.02
N ASP A 176 -10.50 12.26 -12.58
CA ASP A 176 -9.68 12.96 -11.58
C ASP A 176 -9.70 12.22 -10.24
N SER A 177 -8.63 11.47 -10.00
CA SER A 177 -8.48 10.67 -8.78
C SER A 177 -8.43 11.52 -7.50
N GLY A 178 -7.96 12.76 -7.60
CA GLY A 178 -7.98 13.71 -6.49
C GLY A 178 -9.39 14.08 -6.10
N GLN A 179 -10.21 14.48 -7.07
CA GLN A 179 -11.62 14.82 -6.84
C GLN A 179 -12.43 13.59 -6.39
N ALA A 180 -12.19 12.43 -6.99
CA ALA A 180 -12.84 11.19 -6.58
C ALA A 180 -12.51 10.82 -5.13
N SER A 181 -11.23 10.95 -4.73
CA SER A 181 -10.82 10.68 -3.36
C SER A 181 -11.39 11.65 -2.33
N ASP A 182 -11.52 12.93 -2.68
CA ASP A 182 -12.16 13.94 -1.82
C ASP A 182 -13.65 13.60 -1.62
N SER A 183 -14.35 13.21 -2.68
CA SER A 183 -15.77 12.79 -2.61
C SER A 183 -15.96 11.51 -1.80
N ILE A 184 -15.10 10.52 -1.97
CA ILE A 184 -15.13 9.28 -1.18
C ILE A 184 -14.83 9.57 0.30
N ALA A 185 -13.88 10.45 0.61
CA ALA A 185 -13.61 10.86 1.97
C ALA A 185 -14.83 11.54 2.63
N GLU A 186 -15.50 12.45 1.91
CA GLU A 186 -16.75 13.08 2.38
C GLU A 186 -17.83 12.01 2.69
N MET A 187 -18.08 11.08 1.75
CA MET A 187 -19.05 10.00 1.94
C MET A 187 -18.72 9.11 3.13
N LEU A 188 -17.47 8.70 3.28
CA LEU A 188 -17.03 7.85 4.40
C LEU A 188 -17.20 8.55 5.74
N LEU A 189 -16.87 9.83 5.86
CA LEU A 189 -17.10 10.60 7.08
C LEU A 189 -18.59 10.71 7.42
N CYS A 190 -19.47 10.88 6.43
CA CYS A 190 -20.91 10.84 6.67
C CYS A 190 -21.38 9.47 7.16
N THR A 191 -20.85 8.36 6.64
CA THR A 191 -21.20 7.01 7.14
C THR A 191 -20.72 6.77 8.57
N LEU A 192 -19.71 7.51 9.01
CA LEU A 192 -19.21 7.49 10.40
C LEU A 192 -20.01 8.41 11.33
N GLY A 193 -20.99 9.15 10.80
CA GLY A 193 -21.94 9.95 11.57
C GLY A 193 -21.65 11.45 11.60
N LEU A 194 -20.72 11.96 10.81
CA LEU A 194 -20.53 13.40 10.66
C LEU A 194 -21.64 14.01 9.81
N THR A 195 -21.94 15.29 10.05
CA THR A 195 -22.83 16.04 9.17
C THR A 195 -22.18 16.27 7.80
N VAL A 196 -22.99 16.43 6.75
CA VAL A 196 -22.51 16.66 5.37
C VAL A 196 -21.58 17.88 5.30
N ASP A 197 -21.96 18.97 5.98
CA ASP A 197 -21.16 20.19 5.95
C ASP A 197 -19.79 20.02 6.62
N GLU A 198 -19.77 19.33 7.75
CA GLU A 198 -18.52 19.02 8.46
C GLU A 198 -17.64 18.06 7.67
N ALA A 199 -18.21 16.96 7.17
CA ALA A 199 -17.50 15.98 6.34
C ALA A 199 -16.89 16.64 5.10
N ARG A 200 -17.65 17.50 4.41
CA ARG A 200 -17.19 18.29 3.27
C ARG A 200 -16.07 19.26 3.66
N GLY A 201 -16.23 19.93 4.78
CA GLY A 201 -15.21 20.84 5.31
C GLY A 201 -13.88 20.13 5.55
N ILE A 202 -13.90 18.94 6.15
CA ILE A 202 -12.71 18.10 6.41
C ILE A 202 -12.12 17.57 5.11
N ALA A 203 -12.96 16.99 4.23
CA ALA A 203 -12.51 16.39 2.97
C ALA A 203 -11.85 17.40 2.00
N ARG A 204 -12.10 18.68 2.15
CA ARG A 204 -11.52 19.75 1.32
C ARG A 204 -10.35 20.49 1.95
N ARG A 205 -9.97 20.19 3.19
CA ARG A 205 -8.81 20.82 3.82
C ARG A 205 -7.54 20.47 3.04
N PRO A 206 -6.56 21.42 2.93
CA PRO A 206 -5.27 21.10 2.36
C PRO A 206 -4.63 19.90 3.08
N LEU A 207 -4.12 18.93 2.31
CA LEU A 207 -3.38 17.82 2.89
C LEU A 207 -2.01 18.29 3.40
N PRO A 208 -1.55 17.81 4.58
CA PRO A 208 -0.22 18.10 5.07
C PRO A 208 0.86 17.71 4.05
N GLY A 209 1.84 18.56 3.83
CA GLY A 209 3.05 18.25 3.04
C GLY A 209 2.84 18.02 1.53
N THR A 210 1.78 18.51 0.90
CA THR A 210 1.55 18.37 -0.55
C THR A 210 2.41 19.26 -1.44
N ALA A 211 3.29 20.10 -0.87
CA ALA A 211 4.28 20.84 -1.64
C ALA A 211 5.43 19.91 -2.07
N ARG A 212 5.33 19.33 -3.28
CA ARG A 212 6.40 18.72 -4.12
C ARG A 212 7.50 17.88 -3.44
N GLU A 213 7.27 17.20 -2.33
CA GLU A 213 8.26 16.29 -1.77
C GLU A 213 8.03 14.85 -2.29
N ARG A 214 9.04 14.33 -3.01
CA ARG A 214 9.14 12.90 -3.29
C ARG A 214 9.32 12.18 -1.95
N LEU A 215 8.42 11.26 -1.64
CA LEU A 215 8.61 10.38 -0.49
C LEU A 215 9.90 9.56 -0.67
N PRO A 216 10.64 9.28 0.40
CA PRO A 216 11.82 8.42 0.33
C PRO A 216 11.39 6.94 0.23
N PHE A 217 10.78 6.56 -0.90
CA PHE A 217 10.62 5.15 -1.22
C PHE A 217 11.90 4.64 -1.87
N HIS A 218 12.36 3.47 -1.48
CA HIS A 218 13.47 2.80 -2.15
C HIS A 218 13.01 2.43 -3.57
N ALA A 219 13.34 3.29 -4.54
CA ALA A 219 13.16 3.00 -5.95
C ALA A 219 13.91 1.71 -6.28
N ALA A 220 13.17 0.68 -6.69
CA ALA A 220 13.77 -0.39 -7.46
C ALA A 220 14.37 0.25 -8.70
N SER A 221 15.69 0.16 -8.87
CA SER A 221 16.45 0.71 -9.97
C SER A 221 15.76 0.38 -11.29
N HIS A 222 15.26 1.40 -11.99
CA HIS A 222 14.78 1.27 -13.36
C HIS A 222 15.98 0.97 -14.25
N ALA A 223 16.08 -0.27 -14.69
CA ALA A 223 16.78 -0.64 -15.93
C ALA A 223 15.70 -0.98 -16.95
N ASP A 224 15.76 -0.28 -18.10
CA ASP A 224 15.06 -0.53 -19.35
C ASP A 224 13.54 -0.22 -19.44
N GLU A 225 13.26 1.03 -19.81
CA GLU A 225 12.18 1.36 -20.75
C GLU A 225 12.62 0.92 -22.16
N GLN A 226 12.02 -0.16 -22.72
CA GLN A 226 11.69 -0.24 -24.15
C GLN A 226 10.83 -1.47 -24.47
N HIS A 227 9.73 -1.22 -25.22
CA HIS A 227 8.93 -2.12 -26.05
C HIS A 227 7.91 -3.06 -25.41
N GLY A 228 6.64 -2.84 -25.78
CA GLY A 228 5.64 -3.90 -25.74
C GLY A 228 4.19 -3.40 -25.88
N GLY A 229 3.72 -3.37 -27.14
CA GLY A 229 2.40 -2.92 -27.56
C GLY A 229 1.22 -3.55 -26.82
N PHE A 230 0.24 -2.72 -26.59
CA PHE A 230 -1.07 -3.09 -26.09
C PHE A 230 -1.83 -3.96 -27.09
N GLY A 231 -2.09 -5.21 -26.71
CA GLY A 231 -3.04 -6.08 -27.40
C GLY A 231 -4.46 -5.54 -27.24
N LYS A 232 -5.13 -5.28 -28.37
CA LYS A 232 -6.54 -4.91 -28.46
C LYS A 232 -7.40 -6.07 -27.95
N PHE A 233 -8.28 -5.78 -26.99
CA PHE A 233 -9.41 -6.67 -26.66
C PHE A 233 -10.44 -6.64 -27.80
N PRO A 234 -11.01 -7.77 -28.22
CA PRO A 234 -12.05 -7.79 -29.22
C PRO A 234 -13.37 -7.23 -28.69
N ASP A 235 -13.94 -6.35 -29.48
CA ASP A 235 -15.28 -5.78 -29.31
C ASP A 235 -16.32 -6.89 -29.62
N HIS A 236 -17.03 -7.37 -28.64
CA HIS A 236 -18.22 -8.22 -28.84
C HIS A 236 -19.46 -7.31 -28.84
N ARG A 237 -19.78 -6.81 -30.03
CA ARG A 237 -21.15 -6.45 -30.38
C ARG A 237 -21.70 -7.57 -31.27
N GLU A 238 -22.66 -8.32 -30.74
CA GLU A 238 -23.91 -8.75 -31.38
C GLU A 238 -24.91 -9.16 -30.29
#